data_da1c26c7d4cd13554bfa4ddeb8e5fedd
#
_entry.id   da1c26c7d4cd13554bfa4ddeb8e5fedd
#
_cell.length_a   1.000
_cell.length_b   1.000
_cell.length_c   1.000
_cell.angle_alpha   90.00
_cell.angle_beta   90.00
_cell.angle_gamma   90.00
#
_symmetry.space_group_name_H-M   'P 1'
#
loop_
_entity.id
_entity.type
_entity.pdbx_description
1 polymer ?
#
loop_
_entity_poly.entity_id
_entity_poly.type
_entity_poly.pdbx_seq_one_letter_code
_entity_poly.pdbx_strand_id
1 'polypeptide(L)'
;MTSTLETRTVTRWVSLRPHHGQVPAEDLVDGPLYVEPFSAADLPAIAERAAGVVIGSAWMQDFQLVRAVARLGLPVIVQRGHSATLEEWLGVADYCVAEGNDQVVLCESGTRTHLEHVALDLTLLRAAKARSGRPVLADVSGDPSLAPAAIAAGADGLLLSPSASDADVAAAREAVTLFGALAGHEPPTTLPEARAAIDRVDAALATLLERRAELAGVVQSLKPVGGFAGRDMERERQLVAAMALRAPKLGEERLAPIMNAVIEAGLRLAEER
;
A
#
# COMPACT_ATOMS: atom_id res chain seq x y z
N MET A 1 4.62 -4.03 -24.10
CA MET A 1 4.76 -4.67 -22.78
C MET A 1 4.49 -3.55 -21.77
N THR A 2 3.28 -3.48 -21.27
CA THR A 2 2.84 -2.50 -20.28
C THR A 2 3.59 -2.77 -18.98
N SER A 3 4.49 -1.87 -18.60
CA SER A 3 5.03 -1.83 -17.24
C SER A 3 3.88 -1.42 -16.33
N THR A 4 3.10 -2.39 -15.91
CA THR A 4 2.12 -2.21 -14.85
C THR A 4 2.90 -1.80 -13.62
N LEU A 5 2.65 -0.60 -13.09
CA LEU A 5 2.94 -0.31 -11.69
C LEU A 5 2.49 -1.53 -10.90
N GLU A 6 3.41 -2.15 -10.16
CA GLU A 6 3.05 -3.25 -9.28
C GLU A 6 2.00 -2.73 -8.30
N THR A 7 0.75 -3.02 -8.61
CA THR A 7 -0.38 -2.67 -7.77
C THR A 7 -0.16 -3.26 -6.38
N ARG A 8 -0.40 -2.46 -5.33
CA ARG A 8 -0.19 -2.77 -3.91
C ARG A 8 1.24 -2.67 -3.40
N THR A 9 2.05 -1.86 -4.04
CA THR A 9 3.38 -1.52 -3.53
C THR A 9 3.37 -0.17 -2.80
N VAL A 10 4.34 -0.01 -1.92
CA VAL A 10 4.67 1.28 -1.35
C VAL A 10 5.61 1.97 -2.32
N THR A 11 5.13 3.03 -2.95
CA THR A 11 5.89 3.80 -3.94
C THR A 11 6.46 5.05 -3.28
N ARG A 12 7.73 5.34 -3.50
CA ARG A 12 8.36 6.61 -3.08
C ARG A 12 8.33 7.61 -4.21
N TRP A 13 8.19 8.87 -3.86
CA TRP A 13 8.25 9.97 -4.81
C TRP A 13 9.04 11.15 -4.27
N VAL A 14 9.55 12.00 -5.14
CA VAL A 14 10.25 13.24 -4.80
C VAL A 14 9.70 14.38 -5.64
N SER A 15 9.53 15.56 -5.04
CA SER A 15 9.20 16.78 -5.77
C SER A 15 10.46 17.62 -5.98
N LEU A 16 10.66 18.11 -7.19
CA LEU A 16 11.68 19.11 -7.51
C LEU A 16 11.21 20.54 -7.17
N ARG A 17 9.96 20.69 -6.75
CA ARG A 17 9.36 21.98 -6.38
C ARG A 17 9.76 22.43 -4.97
N PRO A 18 9.85 23.77 -4.72
CA PRO A 18 10.47 24.35 -3.53
C PRO A 18 9.96 23.89 -2.15
N HIS A 19 8.77 23.31 -2.06
CA HIS A 19 8.11 23.00 -0.79
C HIS A 19 8.22 21.54 -0.33
N HIS A 20 8.90 20.67 -1.09
CA HIS A 20 8.90 19.23 -0.85
C HIS A 20 10.30 18.58 -0.73
N GLY A 21 11.32 19.32 -0.30
CA GLY A 21 12.68 18.78 -0.15
C GLY A 21 13.35 18.55 -1.51
N GLN A 22 13.95 19.59 -2.03
CA GLN A 22 14.49 19.63 -3.38
C GLN A 22 15.66 18.68 -3.60
N VAL A 23 15.55 17.89 -4.65
CA VAL A 23 16.68 17.25 -5.31
C VAL A 23 16.76 17.87 -6.71
N PRO A 24 17.90 18.49 -7.11
CA PRO A 24 18.07 18.94 -8.49
C PRO A 24 17.85 17.78 -9.48
N ALA A 25 17.28 18.08 -10.65
CA ALA A 25 17.00 17.02 -11.64
C ALA A 25 18.28 16.28 -12.07
N GLU A 26 19.41 16.95 -12.07
CA GLU A 26 20.74 16.40 -12.33
C GLU A 26 21.24 15.42 -11.25
N ASP A 27 20.73 15.55 -10.02
CA ASP A 27 21.11 14.71 -8.88
C ASP A 27 20.13 13.55 -8.64
N LEU A 28 19.17 13.32 -9.56
CA LEU A 28 18.27 12.17 -9.46
C LEU A 28 19.08 10.87 -9.44
N VAL A 29 18.84 10.08 -8.41
CA VAL A 29 19.42 8.74 -8.26
C VAL A 29 18.66 7.77 -9.14
N ASP A 30 19.36 6.93 -9.90
CA ASP A 30 18.76 5.86 -10.67
C ASP A 30 18.02 4.88 -9.72
N GLY A 31 16.76 4.61 -10.02
CA GLY A 31 15.95 3.68 -9.21
C GLY A 31 14.44 3.87 -9.45
N PRO A 32 13.57 3.07 -8.80
CA PRO A 32 12.13 3.16 -8.96
C PRO A 32 11.56 4.39 -8.22
N LEU A 33 12.03 5.57 -8.60
CA LEU A 33 11.63 6.83 -8.03
C LEU A 33 10.66 7.55 -8.97
N TYR A 34 9.55 8.01 -8.43
CA TYR A 34 8.63 8.87 -9.13
C TYR A 34 8.96 10.33 -8.82
N VAL A 35 9.01 11.17 -9.84
CA VAL A 35 9.48 12.54 -9.72
C VAL A 35 8.41 13.53 -10.14
N GLU A 36 8.11 14.50 -9.26
CA GLU A 36 7.30 15.65 -9.60
C GLU A 36 8.19 16.75 -10.19
N PRO A 37 8.05 17.14 -11.48
CA PRO A 37 8.87 18.17 -12.10
C PRO A 37 8.58 19.55 -11.49
N PHE A 38 9.60 20.40 -11.43
CA PHE A 38 9.42 21.81 -11.13
C PHE A 38 8.90 22.57 -12.37
N SER A 39 9.42 22.23 -13.53
CA SER A 39 9.08 22.84 -14.82
C SER A 39 9.30 21.85 -15.98
N ALA A 40 8.90 22.25 -17.19
CA ALA A 40 9.16 21.45 -18.37
C ALA A 40 10.66 21.29 -18.68
N ALA A 41 11.54 22.13 -18.12
CA ALA A 41 12.99 22.02 -18.31
C ALA A 41 13.58 20.78 -17.60
N ASP A 42 12.89 20.24 -16.58
CA ASP A 42 13.34 19.06 -15.86
C ASP A 42 13.03 17.75 -16.61
N LEU A 43 12.09 17.80 -17.56
CA LEU A 43 11.54 16.59 -18.20
C LEU A 43 12.58 15.73 -18.93
N PRO A 44 13.61 16.28 -19.61
CA PRO A 44 14.65 15.47 -20.24
C PRO A 44 15.42 14.61 -19.24
N ALA A 45 15.84 15.18 -18.08
CA ALA A 45 16.55 14.45 -17.05
C ALA A 45 15.64 13.42 -16.35
N ILE A 46 14.38 13.74 -16.14
CA ILE A 46 13.37 12.82 -15.60
C ILE A 46 13.17 11.63 -16.55
N ALA A 47 13.07 11.88 -17.86
CA ALA A 47 12.86 10.84 -18.87
C ALA A 47 14.00 9.81 -18.90
N GLU A 48 15.22 10.23 -18.58
CA GLU A 48 16.40 9.35 -18.59
C GLU A 48 16.57 8.55 -17.31
N ARG A 49 16.07 9.04 -16.15
CA ARG A 49 16.49 8.56 -14.83
C ARG A 49 15.36 8.12 -13.91
N ALA A 50 14.14 8.62 -14.12
CA ALA A 50 13.03 8.33 -13.24
C ALA A 50 12.22 7.10 -13.70
N ALA A 51 11.60 6.40 -12.74
CA ALA A 51 10.66 5.33 -13.02
C ALA A 51 9.32 5.83 -13.54
N GLY A 52 8.97 7.08 -13.26
CA GLY A 52 7.75 7.72 -13.69
C GLY A 52 7.63 9.16 -13.17
N VAL A 53 6.52 9.79 -13.49
CA VAL A 53 6.29 11.21 -13.19
C VAL A 53 5.07 11.37 -12.32
N VAL A 54 5.14 12.28 -11.34
CA VAL A 54 3.99 12.71 -10.53
C VAL A 54 3.53 14.06 -11.03
N ILE A 55 2.27 14.15 -11.44
CA ILE A 55 1.58 15.43 -11.60
C ILE A 55 0.96 15.75 -10.24
N GLY A 56 1.63 16.61 -9.47
CA GLY A 56 1.23 16.94 -8.10
C GLY A 56 -0.10 17.67 -8.02
N SER A 57 -0.75 17.58 -6.87
CA SER A 57 -2.08 18.11 -6.58
C SER A 57 -2.25 19.61 -6.91
N ALA A 58 -1.20 20.41 -6.71
CA ALA A 58 -1.21 21.85 -7.01
C ALA A 58 -1.14 22.15 -8.52
N TRP A 59 -0.75 21.18 -9.33
CA TRP A 59 -0.43 21.37 -10.76
C TRP A 59 -1.30 20.50 -11.67
N MET A 60 -2.27 19.83 -11.11
CA MET A 60 -3.19 18.97 -11.84
C MET A 60 -3.88 19.72 -13.01
N GLN A 61 -4.08 21.04 -12.89
CA GLN A 61 -4.69 21.88 -13.92
C GLN A 61 -3.67 22.64 -14.80
N ASP A 62 -2.38 22.39 -14.65
CA ASP A 62 -1.36 22.90 -15.59
C ASP A 62 -1.33 22.01 -16.84
N PHE A 63 -2.27 22.26 -17.76
CA PHE A 63 -2.44 21.44 -18.95
C PHE A 63 -1.24 21.47 -19.90
N GLN A 64 -0.38 22.49 -19.84
CA GLN A 64 0.86 22.50 -20.62
C GLN A 64 1.86 21.49 -20.06
N LEU A 65 2.01 21.45 -18.73
CA LEU A 65 2.85 20.49 -18.06
C LEU A 65 2.28 19.07 -18.21
N VAL A 66 0.98 18.87 -18.03
CA VAL A 66 0.29 17.58 -18.21
C VAL A 66 0.59 16.99 -19.59
N ARG A 67 0.45 17.78 -20.66
CA ARG A 67 0.77 17.34 -22.02
C ARG A 67 2.24 16.98 -22.20
N ALA A 68 3.13 17.81 -21.68
CA ALA A 68 4.56 17.57 -21.80
C ALA A 68 4.99 16.30 -21.07
N VAL A 69 4.44 16.05 -19.87
CA VAL A 69 4.64 14.83 -19.09
C VAL A 69 4.08 13.60 -19.81
N ALA A 70 2.85 13.68 -20.33
CA ALA A 70 2.23 12.56 -21.02
C ALA A 70 3.07 12.09 -22.24
N ARG A 71 3.67 13.01 -22.97
CA ARG A 71 4.51 12.72 -24.15
C ARG A 71 5.84 12.05 -23.83
N LEU A 72 6.25 11.97 -22.55
CA LEU A 72 7.45 11.23 -22.17
C LEU A 72 7.27 9.70 -22.31
N GLY A 73 6.02 9.22 -22.33
CA GLY A 73 5.74 7.77 -22.39
C GLY A 73 6.09 7.02 -21.11
N LEU A 74 6.42 7.71 -20.02
CA LEU A 74 6.63 7.14 -18.71
C LEU A 74 5.29 6.95 -17.96
N PRO A 75 5.21 6.03 -16.99
CA PRO A 75 4.09 5.97 -16.08
C PRO A 75 3.84 7.32 -15.39
N VAL A 76 2.57 7.74 -15.32
CA VAL A 76 2.18 9.02 -14.74
C VAL A 76 1.24 8.79 -13.55
N ILE A 77 1.62 9.33 -12.40
CA ILE A 77 0.73 9.41 -11.22
C ILE A 77 0.08 10.80 -11.23
N VAL A 78 -1.24 10.85 -11.31
CA VAL A 78 -2.01 12.10 -11.25
C VAL A 78 -2.59 12.25 -9.85
N GLN A 79 -2.00 13.13 -9.04
CA GLN A 79 -2.54 13.50 -7.73
C GLN A 79 -3.76 14.40 -7.91
N ARG A 80 -4.83 14.09 -7.14
CA ARG A 80 -6.02 14.94 -7.13
C ARG A 80 -5.72 16.29 -6.48
N GLY A 81 -6.13 17.38 -7.11
CA GLY A 81 -6.11 18.71 -6.49
C GLY A 81 -7.01 18.73 -5.25
N HIS A 82 -6.56 19.35 -4.15
CA HIS A 82 -7.24 19.33 -2.84
C HIS A 82 -8.69 19.88 -2.84
N SER A 83 -9.09 20.59 -3.89
CA SER A 83 -10.45 21.09 -4.09
C SER A 83 -11.06 20.61 -5.40
N ALA A 84 -10.36 19.71 -6.12
CA ALA A 84 -10.85 19.21 -7.39
C ALA A 84 -11.98 18.19 -7.20
N THR A 85 -12.95 18.29 -8.09
CA THR A 85 -14.02 17.30 -8.22
C THR A 85 -13.49 16.00 -8.82
N LEU A 86 -14.28 14.94 -8.73
CA LEU A 86 -13.96 13.67 -9.34
C LEU A 86 -13.84 13.80 -10.88
N GLU A 87 -14.75 14.56 -11.50
CA GLU A 87 -14.78 14.79 -12.95
C GLU A 87 -13.53 15.50 -13.43
N GLU A 88 -13.10 16.56 -12.74
CA GLU A 88 -11.87 17.28 -13.08
C GLU A 88 -10.65 16.38 -12.97
N TRP A 89 -10.58 15.56 -11.92
CA TRP A 89 -9.46 14.65 -11.72
C TRP A 89 -9.39 13.56 -12.81
N LEU A 90 -10.53 12.90 -13.11
CA LEU A 90 -10.59 11.91 -14.17
C LEU A 90 -10.30 12.52 -15.54
N GLY A 91 -10.76 13.73 -15.78
CA GLY A 91 -10.50 14.47 -17.03
C GLY A 91 -9.00 14.68 -17.29
N VAL A 92 -8.17 14.88 -16.25
CA VAL A 92 -6.71 14.97 -16.43
C VAL A 92 -6.11 13.62 -16.86
N ALA A 93 -6.59 12.54 -16.32
CA ALA A 93 -6.15 11.20 -16.75
C ALA A 93 -6.52 10.94 -18.22
N ASP A 94 -7.73 11.31 -18.62
CA ASP A 94 -8.19 11.20 -20.01
C ASP A 94 -7.37 12.13 -20.95
N TYR A 95 -6.92 13.26 -20.45
CA TYR A 95 -6.02 14.15 -21.18
C TYR A 95 -4.66 13.50 -21.47
N CYS A 96 -4.09 12.79 -20.48
CA CYS A 96 -2.85 12.02 -20.70
C CYS A 96 -3.03 10.94 -21.77
N VAL A 97 -4.16 10.24 -21.75
CA VAL A 97 -4.49 9.23 -22.79
C VAL A 97 -4.63 9.87 -24.18
N ALA A 98 -5.29 11.02 -24.27
CA ALA A 98 -5.42 11.74 -25.54
C ALA A 98 -4.07 12.19 -26.11
N GLU A 99 -3.06 12.42 -25.27
CA GLU A 99 -1.68 12.69 -25.69
C GLU A 99 -0.85 11.43 -25.97
N GLY A 100 -1.46 10.24 -25.89
CA GLY A 100 -0.85 8.97 -26.25
C GLY A 100 -0.27 8.15 -25.07
N ASN A 101 -0.52 8.54 -23.83
CA ASN A 101 -0.03 7.83 -22.65
C ASN A 101 -1.19 7.25 -21.83
N ASP A 102 -1.35 5.94 -21.90
CA ASP A 102 -2.36 5.17 -21.15
C ASP A 102 -1.87 4.65 -19.80
N GLN A 103 -0.57 4.81 -19.49
CA GLN A 103 0.05 4.39 -18.23
C GLN A 103 -0.24 5.39 -17.11
N VAL A 104 -1.53 5.65 -16.86
CA VAL A 104 -1.97 6.65 -15.88
C VAL A 104 -2.51 5.96 -14.64
N VAL A 105 -1.99 6.36 -13.49
CA VAL A 105 -2.42 5.96 -12.15
C VAL A 105 -2.97 7.19 -11.45
N LEU A 106 -4.11 7.05 -10.83
CA LEU A 106 -4.71 8.10 -10.01
C LEU A 106 -4.11 8.07 -8.59
N CYS A 107 -4.01 9.22 -7.93
CA CYS A 107 -3.58 9.29 -6.54
C CYS A 107 -4.45 10.27 -5.75
N GLU A 108 -5.13 9.76 -4.73
CA GLU A 108 -5.85 10.60 -3.77
C GLU A 108 -4.83 11.23 -2.82
N SER A 109 -4.74 12.55 -2.81
CA SER A 109 -3.75 13.31 -2.04
C SER A 109 -4.38 14.17 -0.91
N GLY A 110 -5.65 13.96 -0.66
CA GLY A 110 -6.40 14.63 0.39
C GLY A 110 -7.26 15.80 -0.07
N THR A 111 -8.29 16.07 0.71
CA THR A 111 -9.18 17.21 0.57
C THR A 111 -8.84 18.23 1.65
N ARG A 112 -8.86 19.50 1.29
CA ARG A 112 -8.63 20.59 2.26
C ARG A 112 -9.74 20.61 3.30
N THR A 113 -9.36 20.56 4.59
CA THR A 113 -10.29 20.61 5.70
C THR A 113 -10.25 21.98 6.41
N HIS A 114 -11.19 22.21 7.31
CA HIS A 114 -11.20 23.40 8.18
C HIS A 114 -10.22 23.32 9.36
N LEU A 115 -9.47 22.22 9.50
CA LEU A 115 -8.43 22.02 10.51
C LEU A 115 -7.02 22.39 10.01
N GLU A 116 -6.91 23.14 8.92
CA GLU A 116 -5.64 23.51 8.26
C GLU A 116 -4.82 22.33 7.70
N HIS A 117 -5.37 21.12 7.78
CA HIS A 117 -4.76 19.90 7.25
C HIS A 117 -5.56 19.36 6.07
N VAL A 118 -4.91 18.63 5.20
CA VAL A 118 -5.59 17.80 4.19
C VAL A 118 -5.92 16.45 4.80
N ALA A 119 -7.12 15.95 4.50
CA ALA A 119 -7.55 14.62 4.91
C ALA A 119 -7.82 13.78 3.67
N LEU A 120 -7.38 12.52 3.66
CA LEU A 120 -7.69 11.59 2.57
C LEU A 120 -9.19 11.43 2.42
N ASP A 121 -9.70 11.63 1.20
CA ASP A 121 -11.09 11.36 0.87
C ASP A 121 -11.23 9.95 0.32
N LEU A 122 -11.45 9.00 1.23
CA LEU A 122 -11.61 7.58 0.89
C LEU A 122 -12.85 7.33 0.03
N THR A 123 -13.83 8.24 0.05
CA THR A 123 -15.02 8.15 -0.79
C THR A 123 -14.68 8.50 -2.23
N LEU A 124 -13.94 9.58 -2.44
CA LEU A 124 -13.43 9.96 -3.77
C LEU A 124 -12.48 8.91 -4.34
N LEU A 125 -11.59 8.36 -3.52
CA LEU A 125 -10.70 7.27 -3.92
C LEU A 125 -11.49 6.09 -4.50
N ARG A 126 -12.51 5.61 -3.77
CA ARG A 126 -13.37 4.52 -4.22
C ARG A 126 -14.16 4.86 -5.48
N ALA A 127 -14.71 6.07 -5.54
CA ALA A 127 -15.46 6.53 -6.69
C ALA A 127 -14.58 6.63 -7.95
N ALA A 128 -13.36 7.14 -7.81
CA ALA A 128 -12.39 7.22 -8.89
C ALA A 128 -12.07 5.83 -9.47
N LYS A 129 -11.78 4.87 -8.59
CA LYS A 129 -11.52 3.48 -8.99
C LYS A 129 -12.71 2.86 -9.72
N ALA A 130 -13.91 2.98 -9.15
CA ALA A 130 -15.12 2.38 -9.73
C ALA A 130 -15.49 2.97 -11.09
N ARG A 131 -15.26 4.28 -11.29
CA ARG A 131 -15.64 4.97 -12.53
C ARG A 131 -14.60 4.86 -13.63
N SER A 132 -13.32 4.88 -13.28
CA SER A 132 -12.24 4.89 -14.29
C SER A 132 -11.71 3.50 -14.61
N GLY A 133 -11.88 2.52 -13.71
CA GLY A 133 -11.21 1.22 -13.81
C GLY A 133 -9.69 1.30 -13.66
N ARG A 134 -9.12 2.48 -13.38
CA ARG A 134 -7.68 2.71 -13.23
C ARG A 134 -7.22 2.36 -11.83
N PRO A 135 -5.93 1.99 -11.66
CA PRO A 135 -5.34 1.89 -10.32
C PRO A 135 -5.42 3.25 -9.60
N VAL A 136 -5.73 3.19 -8.30
CA VAL A 136 -5.79 4.39 -7.45
C VAL A 136 -4.88 4.20 -6.23
N LEU A 137 -3.91 5.08 -6.08
CA LEU A 137 -3.04 5.16 -4.90
C LEU A 137 -3.63 6.14 -3.87
N ALA A 138 -3.17 6.02 -2.62
CA ALA A 138 -3.36 7.03 -1.60
C ALA A 138 -2.00 7.63 -1.20
N ASP A 139 -1.92 8.95 -1.20
CA ASP A 139 -0.75 9.67 -0.70
C ASP A 139 -0.85 9.81 0.83
N VAL A 140 -0.05 9.03 1.52
CA VAL A 140 0.05 9.04 2.99
C VAL A 140 1.33 9.72 3.48
N SER A 141 1.98 10.52 2.63
CA SER A 141 3.22 11.23 2.97
C SER A 141 3.05 12.18 4.18
N GLY A 142 1.87 12.74 4.35
CA GLY A 142 1.56 13.63 5.47
C GLY A 142 1.22 12.91 6.77
N ASP A 143 0.68 11.70 6.69
CA ASP A 143 0.33 10.86 7.85
C ASP A 143 0.37 9.36 7.45
N PRO A 144 1.51 8.69 7.59
CA PRO A 144 1.67 7.28 7.28
C PRO A 144 0.74 6.35 8.09
N SER A 145 0.21 6.82 9.25
CA SER A 145 -0.71 6.03 10.06
C SER A 145 -2.06 5.75 9.38
N LEU A 146 -2.38 6.48 8.31
CA LEU A 146 -3.57 6.28 7.49
C LEU A 146 -3.44 5.13 6.48
N ALA A 147 -2.25 4.55 6.33
CA ALA A 147 -2.00 3.45 5.39
C ALA A 147 -3.01 2.28 5.52
N PRO A 148 -3.32 1.76 6.72
CA PRO A 148 -4.32 0.70 6.87
C PRO A 148 -5.71 1.10 6.35
N ALA A 149 -6.15 2.32 6.66
CA ALA A 149 -7.46 2.82 6.25
C ALA A 149 -7.55 2.99 4.72
N ALA A 150 -6.50 3.50 4.09
CA ALA A 150 -6.42 3.67 2.64
C ALA A 150 -6.52 2.32 1.90
N ILE A 151 -5.75 1.31 2.33
CA ILE A 151 -5.79 -0.03 1.73
C ILE A 151 -7.14 -0.70 1.97
N ALA A 152 -7.70 -0.61 3.18
CA ALA A 152 -9.02 -1.14 3.51
C ALA A 152 -10.14 -0.47 2.69
N ALA A 153 -9.98 0.81 2.36
CA ALA A 153 -10.89 1.53 1.48
C ALA A 153 -10.77 1.14 0.00
N GLY A 154 -9.74 0.40 -0.39
CA GLY A 154 -9.55 -0.13 -1.73
C GLY A 154 -8.46 0.54 -2.55
N ALA A 155 -7.55 1.29 -1.92
CA ALA A 155 -6.36 1.78 -2.60
C ALA A 155 -5.54 0.60 -3.15
N ASP A 156 -5.02 0.75 -4.37
CA ASP A 156 -4.17 -0.25 -5.01
C ASP A 156 -2.72 -0.17 -4.54
N GLY A 157 -2.36 0.89 -3.84
CA GLY A 157 -1.03 1.09 -3.26
C GLY A 157 -0.97 2.42 -2.51
N LEU A 158 0.21 2.69 -1.97
CA LEU A 158 0.49 3.87 -1.17
C LEU A 158 1.62 4.68 -1.79
N LEU A 159 1.50 5.99 -1.72
CA LEU A 159 2.54 6.93 -2.07
C LEU A 159 3.14 7.52 -0.78
N LEU A 160 4.46 7.49 -0.67
CA LEU A 160 5.21 8.00 0.48
C LEU A 160 6.30 8.98 0.01
N SER A 161 6.51 10.03 0.77
CA SER A 161 7.64 10.94 0.59
C SER A 161 8.97 10.18 0.75
N PRO A 162 10.04 10.56 0.03
CA PRO A 162 11.39 10.04 0.24
C PRO A 162 11.91 10.29 1.66
N SER A 163 11.41 11.32 2.35
CA SER A 163 11.74 11.63 3.73
C SER A 163 11.02 10.77 4.77
N ALA A 164 10.12 9.87 4.34
CA ALA A 164 9.49 8.91 5.24
C ALA A 164 10.54 8.04 5.92
N SER A 165 10.42 7.86 7.23
CA SER A 165 11.34 7.02 7.99
C SER A 165 11.24 5.55 7.56
N ASP A 166 12.28 4.77 7.83
CA ASP A 166 12.23 3.33 7.56
C ASP A 166 11.11 2.63 8.34
N ALA A 167 10.77 3.15 9.54
CA ALA A 167 9.64 2.67 10.32
C ALA A 167 8.29 2.95 9.62
N ASP A 168 8.10 4.14 9.05
CA ASP A 168 6.88 4.47 8.30
C ASP A 168 6.74 3.60 7.04
N VAL A 169 7.86 3.38 6.35
CA VAL A 169 7.88 2.50 5.17
C VAL A 169 7.55 1.05 5.55
N ALA A 170 8.12 0.56 6.66
CA ALA A 170 7.83 -0.79 7.17
C ALA A 170 6.36 -0.93 7.57
N ALA A 171 5.81 0.04 8.31
CA ALA A 171 4.40 0.05 8.72
C ALA A 171 3.46 0.13 7.51
N ALA A 172 3.79 0.93 6.49
CA ALA A 172 3.01 1.01 5.26
C ALA A 172 3.02 -0.32 4.49
N ARG A 173 4.18 -1.00 4.40
CA ARG A 173 4.29 -2.33 3.78
C ARG A 173 3.50 -3.38 4.55
N GLU A 174 3.56 -3.36 5.87
CA GLU A 174 2.77 -4.25 6.73
C GLU A 174 1.26 -4.02 6.50
N ALA A 175 0.82 -2.75 6.44
CA ALA A 175 -0.56 -2.41 6.13
C ALA A 175 -0.99 -2.97 4.76
N VAL A 176 -0.16 -2.80 3.72
CA VAL A 176 -0.43 -3.36 2.37
C VAL A 176 -0.53 -4.89 2.44
N THR A 177 0.36 -5.56 3.17
CA THR A 177 0.36 -7.01 3.32
C THR A 177 -0.91 -7.51 4.01
N LEU A 178 -1.24 -6.97 5.19
CA LEU A 178 -2.35 -7.44 6.01
C LEU A 178 -3.71 -7.08 5.41
N PHE A 179 -3.93 -5.81 5.11
CA PHE A 179 -5.22 -5.34 4.61
C PHE A 179 -5.42 -5.68 3.14
N GLY A 180 -4.33 -5.73 2.36
CA GLY A 180 -4.37 -6.16 0.97
C GLY A 180 -4.78 -7.63 0.79
N ALA A 181 -4.43 -8.51 1.73
CA ALA A 181 -4.87 -9.90 1.71
C ALA A 181 -6.37 -10.06 2.03
N LEU A 182 -6.94 -9.13 2.81
CA LEU A 182 -8.35 -9.15 3.23
C LEU A 182 -9.27 -8.35 2.29
N ALA A 183 -8.71 -7.41 1.50
CA ALA A 183 -9.51 -6.61 0.58
C ALA A 183 -10.19 -7.52 -0.45
N GLY A 184 -11.51 -7.39 -0.55
CA GLY A 184 -12.31 -8.15 -1.50
C GLY A 184 -11.88 -7.89 -2.93
N HIS A 185 -11.54 -8.95 -3.64
CA HIS A 185 -11.15 -8.93 -5.04
C HIS A 185 -12.16 -9.73 -5.83
N GLU A 186 -12.23 -9.45 -7.12
CA GLU A 186 -12.87 -10.37 -8.03
C GLU A 186 -12.24 -11.76 -7.89
N PRO A 187 -13.05 -12.82 -7.91
CA PRO A 187 -12.52 -14.18 -7.81
C PRO A 187 -11.54 -14.42 -8.95
N PRO A 188 -10.36 -15.04 -8.67
CA PRO A 188 -9.37 -15.33 -9.69
C PRO A 188 -9.96 -16.26 -10.76
N THR A 189 -9.71 -15.95 -12.02
CA THR A 189 -10.22 -16.69 -13.17
C THR A 189 -9.16 -17.60 -13.79
N THR A 190 -7.90 -17.38 -13.45
CA THR A 190 -6.76 -18.15 -13.95
C THR A 190 -5.94 -18.75 -12.80
N LEU A 191 -5.21 -19.82 -13.10
CA LEU A 191 -4.32 -20.46 -12.12
C LEU A 191 -3.21 -19.52 -11.58
N PRO A 192 -2.53 -18.70 -12.41
CA PRO A 192 -1.59 -17.71 -11.91
C PRO A 192 -2.23 -16.70 -10.95
N GLU A 193 -3.42 -16.18 -11.25
CA GLU A 193 -4.15 -15.27 -10.37
C GLU A 193 -4.52 -15.93 -9.03
N ALA A 194 -4.96 -17.19 -9.08
CA ALA A 194 -5.30 -17.94 -7.87
C ALA A 194 -4.06 -18.16 -6.98
N ARG A 195 -2.92 -18.51 -7.57
CA ARG A 195 -1.65 -18.64 -6.85
C ARG A 195 -1.22 -17.31 -6.23
N ALA A 196 -1.21 -16.24 -7.00
CA ALA A 196 -0.88 -14.91 -6.48
C ALA A 196 -1.84 -14.45 -5.35
N ALA A 197 -3.10 -14.87 -5.39
CA ALA A 197 -4.05 -14.62 -4.30
C ALA A 197 -3.68 -15.40 -3.03
N ILE A 198 -3.27 -16.66 -3.17
CA ILE A 198 -2.79 -17.49 -2.04
C ILE A 198 -1.50 -16.88 -1.47
N ASP A 199 -0.53 -16.54 -2.32
CA ASP A 199 0.76 -15.96 -1.88
C ASP A 199 0.55 -14.69 -1.05
N ARG A 200 -0.44 -13.87 -1.39
CA ARG A 200 -0.79 -12.67 -0.59
C ARG A 200 -1.34 -13.05 0.80
N VAL A 201 -2.18 -14.07 0.87
CA VAL A 201 -2.71 -14.57 2.15
C VAL A 201 -1.60 -15.18 2.99
N ASP A 202 -0.70 -15.95 2.38
CA ASP A 202 0.43 -16.58 3.07
C ASP A 202 1.41 -15.53 3.61
N ALA A 203 1.67 -14.44 2.88
CA ALA A 203 2.46 -13.32 3.36
C ALA A 203 1.82 -12.67 4.62
N ALA A 204 0.50 -12.45 4.59
CA ALA A 204 -0.22 -11.93 5.75
C ALA A 204 -0.20 -12.91 6.94
N LEU A 205 -0.34 -14.21 6.68
CA LEU A 205 -0.22 -15.25 7.71
C LEU A 205 1.17 -15.24 8.35
N ALA A 206 2.24 -15.11 7.55
CA ALA A 206 3.61 -15.05 8.08
C ALA A 206 3.79 -13.86 9.03
N THR A 207 3.34 -12.67 8.65
CA THR A 207 3.37 -11.48 9.51
C THR A 207 2.59 -11.69 10.82
N LEU A 208 1.39 -12.28 10.73
CA LEU A 208 0.57 -12.54 11.92
C LEU A 208 1.16 -13.64 12.82
N LEU A 209 1.80 -14.65 12.25
CA LEU A 209 2.50 -15.69 13.01
C LEU A 209 3.71 -15.13 13.75
N GLU A 210 4.50 -14.26 13.12
CA GLU A 210 5.61 -13.57 13.77
C GLU A 210 5.11 -12.74 14.96
N ARG A 211 4.09 -11.91 14.74
CA ARG A 211 3.49 -11.13 15.82
C ARG A 211 2.95 -11.98 16.97
N ARG A 212 2.34 -13.11 16.63
CA ARG A 212 1.86 -14.07 17.63
C ARG A 212 3.00 -14.69 18.42
N ALA A 213 4.13 -15.00 17.78
CA ALA A 213 5.32 -15.56 18.45
C ALA A 213 5.93 -14.57 19.43
N GLU A 214 6.04 -13.29 19.07
CA GLU A 214 6.45 -12.22 19.98
C GLU A 214 5.57 -12.16 21.23
N LEU A 215 4.25 -12.13 21.03
CA LEU A 215 3.28 -12.09 22.14
C LEU A 215 3.31 -13.36 22.98
N ALA A 216 3.57 -14.53 22.37
CA ALA A 216 3.75 -15.78 23.10
C ALA A 216 4.99 -15.69 24.02
N GLY A 217 6.09 -15.10 23.54
CA GLY A 217 7.27 -14.83 24.37
C GLY A 217 6.96 -13.97 25.59
N VAL A 218 6.18 -12.91 25.43
CA VAL A 218 5.70 -12.08 26.55
C VAL A 218 4.87 -12.89 27.52
N VAL A 219 3.96 -13.73 27.02
CA VAL A 219 3.14 -14.62 27.89
C VAL A 219 4.02 -15.57 28.69
N GLN A 220 5.07 -16.13 28.08
CA GLN A 220 5.99 -17.04 28.78
C GLN A 220 6.76 -16.33 29.91
N SER A 221 7.17 -15.08 29.71
CA SER A 221 7.86 -14.29 30.75
C SER A 221 6.96 -13.92 31.93
N LEU A 222 5.65 -13.87 31.73
CA LEU A 222 4.67 -13.53 32.76
C LEU A 222 4.13 -14.74 33.51
N LYS A 223 4.33 -15.96 33.03
CA LYS A 223 3.85 -17.20 33.69
C LYS A 223 4.76 -17.64 34.83
N PRO A 224 4.19 -18.16 35.94
CA PRO A 224 4.99 -18.76 37.00
C PRO A 224 5.75 -19.99 36.54
N VAL A 225 5.19 -20.75 35.61
CA VAL A 225 5.81 -21.89 34.93
C VAL A 225 5.68 -21.69 33.44
N GLY A 226 6.80 -21.46 32.76
CA GLY A 226 6.89 -21.28 31.33
C GLY A 226 7.11 -22.57 30.54
N GLY A 227 7.32 -22.43 29.24
CA GLY A 227 7.65 -23.51 28.34
C GLY A 227 6.56 -24.57 28.18
N PHE A 228 6.96 -25.74 27.76
CA PHE A 228 6.05 -26.89 27.57
C PHE A 228 5.36 -27.35 28.83
N ALA A 229 6.04 -27.25 29.97
CA ALA A 229 5.48 -27.62 31.28
C ALA A 229 4.32 -26.71 31.72
N GLY A 230 4.29 -25.46 31.21
CA GLY A 230 3.23 -24.49 31.51
C GLY A 230 2.11 -24.45 30.47
N ARG A 231 1.94 -25.49 29.63
CA ARG A 231 0.83 -25.55 28.65
C ARG A 231 -0.52 -25.67 29.35
N ASP A 232 -1.49 -24.95 28.82
CA ASP A 232 -2.89 -25.02 29.25
C ASP A 232 -3.73 -25.62 28.12
N MET A 233 -3.92 -26.93 28.19
CA MET A 233 -4.63 -27.68 27.14
C MET A 233 -6.10 -27.31 27.03
N GLU A 234 -6.73 -26.87 28.14
CA GLU A 234 -8.11 -26.38 28.10
C GLU A 234 -8.25 -25.10 27.36
N ARG A 235 -7.36 -24.13 27.64
CA ARG A 235 -7.29 -22.87 26.92
C ARG A 235 -7.01 -23.08 25.43
N GLU A 236 -6.15 -24.04 25.08
CA GLU A 236 -5.82 -24.35 23.68
C GLU A 236 -7.04 -24.93 22.95
N ARG A 237 -7.83 -25.79 23.59
CA ARG A 237 -9.10 -26.28 23.01
C ARG A 237 -10.09 -25.15 22.80
N GLN A 238 -10.27 -24.29 23.80
CA GLN A 238 -11.16 -23.11 23.67
C GLN A 238 -10.71 -22.17 22.55
N LEU A 239 -9.41 -21.97 22.37
CA LEU A 239 -8.85 -21.20 21.27
C LEU A 239 -9.23 -21.81 19.92
N VAL A 240 -9.03 -23.09 19.71
CA VAL A 240 -9.37 -23.79 18.47
C VAL A 240 -10.86 -23.71 18.18
N ALA A 241 -11.71 -23.92 19.16
CA ALA A 241 -13.16 -23.79 19.02
C ALA A 241 -13.58 -22.38 18.60
N ALA A 242 -12.99 -21.33 19.22
CA ALA A 242 -13.26 -19.94 18.84
C ALA A 242 -12.77 -19.61 17.42
N MET A 243 -11.64 -20.19 16.99
CA MET A 243 -11.12 -20.02 15.64
C MET A 243 -11.98 -20.72 14.59
N ALA A 244 -12.52 -21.89 14.90
CA ALA A 244 -13.38 -22.65 14.01
C ALA A 244 -14.64 -21.87 13.61
N LEU A 245 -15.18 -21.04 14.50
CA LEU A 245 -16.31 -20.15 14.19
C LEU A 245 -15.96 -19.12 13.09
N ARG A 246 -14.68 -18.72 12.98
CA ARG A 246 -14.19 -17.80 11.93
C ARG A 246 -13.75 -18.50 10.67
N ALA A 247 -13.44 -19.80 10.76
CA ALA A 247 -12.98 -20.62 9.66
C ALA A 247 -13.85 -21.88 9.50
N PRO A 248 -15.16 -21.74 9.21
CA PRO A 248 -16.13 -22.85 9.22
C PRO A 248 -15.82 -23.94 8.17
N LYS A 249 -15.11 -23.60 7.09
CA LYS A 249 -14.69 -24.58 6.07
C LYS A 249 -13.56 -25.50 6.57
N LEU A 250 -12.73 -25.05 7.51
CA LEU A 250 -11.70 -25.86 8.14
C LEU A 250 -12.26 -26.64 9.32
N GLY A 251 -13.06 -26.01 10.16
CA GLY A 251 -13.59 -26.58 11.38
C GLY A 251 -12.50 -26.88 12.41
N GLU A 252 -12.91 -27.39 13.59
CA GLU A 252 -11.96 -27.70 14.68
C GLU A 252 -10.98 -28.81 14.32
N GLU A 253 -11.46 -29.85 13.63
CA GLU A 253 -10.66 -31.02 13.28
C GLU A 253 -9.39 -30.67 12.48
N ARG A 254 -9.51 -29.76 11.51
CA ARG A 254 -8.38 -29.32 10.66
C ARG A 254 -7.56 -28.21 11.31
N LEU A 255 -8.20 -27.36 12.12
CA LEU A 255 -7.51 -26.26 12.81
C LEU A 255 -6.67 -26.73 13.98
N ALA A 256 -7.10 -27.76 14.72
CA ALA A 256 -6.39 -28.24 15.91
C ALA A 256 -4.92 -28.59 15.63
N PRO A 257 -4.56 -29.42 14.63
CA PRO A 257 -3.16 -29.75 14.35
C PRO A 257 -2.36 -28.53 13.88
N ILE A 258 -2.95 -27.62 13.12
CA ILE A 258 -2.30 -26.37 12.66
C ILE A 258 -1.96 -25.51 13.87
N MET A 259 -2.93 -25.28 14.75
CA MET A 259 -2.72 -24.43 15.92
C MET A 259 -1.78 -25.06 16.95
N ASN A 260 -1.79 -26.39 17.10
CA ASN A 260 -0.80 -27.08 17.92
C ASN A 260 0.63 -26.81 17.41
N ALA A 261 0.86 -26.94 16.10
CA ALA A 261 2.16 -26.65 15.50
C ALA A 261 2.60 -25.19 15.72
N VAL A 262 1.67 -24.23 15.56
CA VAL A 262 1.93 -22.80 15.80
C VAL A 262 2.26 -22.52 17.28
N ILE A 263 1.57 -23.17 18.22
CA ILE A 263 1.83 -23.03 19.66
C ILE A 263 3.20 -23.60 20.01
N GLU A 264 3.51 -24.80 19.52
CA GLU A 264 4.80 -25.44 19.75
C GLU A 264 5.98 -24.66 19.19
N ALA A 265 5.83 -24.10 17.99
CA ALA A 265 6.86 -23.22 17.40
C ALA A 265 7.15 -22.01 18.30
N GLY A 266 6.11 -21.35 18.82
CA GLY A 266 6.27 -20.24 19.75
C GLY A 266 6.88 -20.61 21.09
N LEU A 267 6.60 -21.82 21.61
CA LEU A 267 7.21 -22.32 22.84
C LEU A 267 8.71 -22.60 22.66
N ARG A 268 9.09 -23.27 21.57
CA ARG A 268 10.50 -23.53 21.24
C ARG A 268 11.29 -22.24 21.11
N LEU A 269 10.76 -21.25 20.37
CA LEU A 269 11.40 -19.95 20.22
C LEU A 269 11.59 -19.21 21.56
N ALA A 270 10.65 -19.40 22.50
CA ALA A 270 10.77 -18.80 23.84
C ALA A 270 11.79 -19.54 24.74
N GLU A 271 12.03 -20.82 24.54
CA GLU A 271 13.04 -21.61 25.27
C GLU A 271 14.46 -21.39 24.74
N GLU A 272 14.61 -20.91 23.49
CA GLU A 272 15.92 -20.60 22.88
C GLU A 272 16.48 -19.23 23.31
N ARG A 273 15.69 -18.42 24.00
CA ARG A 273 16.05 -17.08 24.51
C ARG A 273 16.50 -17.13 25.96
#